data_81021e5af1612caf7103fcaf1efd22a7
#
_entry.id   81021e5af1612caf7103fcaf1efd22a7
#
_cell.length_a   1.000
_cell.length_b   1.000
_cell.length_c   1.000
_cell.angle_alpha   90.00
_cell.angle_beta   90.00
_cell.angle_gamma   90.00
#
_symmetry.space_group_name_H-M   'P 1'
#
loop_
_entity.id
_entity.type
_entity.pdbx_description
1 polymer ?
#
loop_
_entity_poly.entity_id
_entity_poly.type
_entity_poly.pdbx_seq_one_letter_code
_entity_poly.pdbx_strand_id
1 'polypeptide(L)'
;IWDGSRYDPADISALVEEMLPGCDLLTPNRPEAEMLTGLQIRNLDDAARAGEKLLNMGPRAVLIKGGHMDSSVLVTDCLCLPGEPPKHLPQAKVETSNNHGTGCTISAAIATGLGKGLPLQAAVARAQDFLNLALRKSYAPGKGCGPVNHAAGLCTP
;
A
#
# COMPACT_ATOMS: atom_id res chain seq x y z
N ILE A 1 -7.39 9.82 -6.53
CA ILE A 1 -8.11 8.52 -6.58
C ILE A 1 -8.09 8.07 -8.01
N TRP A 2 -7.39 6.99 -8.27
CA TRP A 2 -7.37 6.38 -9.60
C TRP A 2 -8.68 5.60 -9.81
N ASP A 3 -9.42 5.93 -10.86
CA ASP A 3 -10.72 5.31 -11.18
C ASP A 3 -10.62 4.16 -12.20
N GLY A 4 -9.41 3.75 -12.57
CA GLY A 4 -9.17 2.66 -13.50
C GLY A 4 -9.43 2.98 -14.97
N SER A 5 -10.03 4.12 -15.27
CA SER A 5 -10.46 4.46 -16.65
C SER A 5 -9.49 5.36 -17.42
N ARG A 6 -8.39 5.79 -16.79
CA ARG A 6 -7.54 6.88 -17.31
C ARG A 6 -6.14 6.50 -17.76
N TYR A 7 -5.77 5.22 -17.72
CA TYR A 7 -4.47 4.81 -18.23
C TYR A 7 -4.62 4.17 -19.61
N ASP A 8 -3.88 4.73 -20.56
CA ASP A 8 -3.66 4.09 -21.84
C ASP A 8 -2.95 2.74 -21.61
N PRO A 9 -3.32 1.65 -22.28
CA PRO A 9 -2.55 0.39 -22.25
C PRO A 9 -1.06 0.58 -22.51
N ALA A 10 -0.67 1.57 -23.30
CA ALA A 10 0.74 1.91 -23.54
C ALA A 10 1.43 2.43 -22.27
N ASP A 11 0.75 3.22 -21.42
CA ASP A 11 1.31 3.72 -20.16
C ASP A 11 1.54 2.59 -19.18
N ILE A 12 0.63 1.61 -19.14
CA ILE A 12 0.76 0.41 -18.29
C ILE A 12 1.93 -0.45 -18.78
N SER A 13 2.09 -0.62 -20.11
CA SER A 13 3.21 -1.37 -20.69
C SER A 13 4.55 -0.72 -20.31
N ALA A 14 4.67 0.60 -20.47
CA ALA A 14 5.87 1.34 -20.10
C ALA A 14 6.17 1.23 -18.58
N LEU A 15 5.14 1.31 -17.73
CA LEU A 15 5.31 1.07 -16.29
C LEU A 15 5.89 -0.31 -16.02
N VAL A 16 5.31 -1.35 -16.61
CA VAL A 16 5.73 -2.75 -16.39
C VAL A 16 7.12 -3.02 -16.97
N GLU A 17 7.41 -2.52 -18.16
CA GLU A 17 8.65 -2.85 -18.88
C GLU A 17 9.84 -2.00 -18.44
N GLU A 18 9.62 -0.73 -18.08
CA GLU A 18 10.70 0.22 -17.83
C GLU A 18 10.89 0.53 -16.32
N MET A 19 9.79 0.64 -15.57
CA MET A 19 9.88 1.09 -14.17
C MET A 19 9.96 -0.07 -13.17
N LEU A 20 9.16 -1.13 -13.36
CA LEU A 20 9.11 -2.22 -12.37
C LEU A 20 10.44 -2.96 -12.19
N PRO A 21 11.28 -3.20 -13.23
CA PRO A 21 12.58 -3.85 -13.07
C PRO A 21 13.57 -3.09 -12.17
N GLY A 22 13.41 -1.77 -12.04
CA GLY A 22 14.23 -0.92 -11.17
C GLY A 22 13.60 -0.61 -9.80
N CYS A 23 12.42 -1.15 -9.51
CA CYS A 23 11.65 -0.80 -8.32
C CYS A 23 12.10 -1.62 -7.11
N ASP A 24 12.49 -0.97 -6.01
CA ASP A 24 12.82 -1.66 -4.75
C ASP A 24 11.56 -2.17 -4.03
N LEU A 25 10.45 -1.43 -4.11
CA LEU A 25 9.17 -1.81 -3.51
C LEU A 25 8.01 -1.25 -4.32
N LEU A 26 7.15 -2.12 -4.82
CA LEU A 26 5.87 -1.78 -5.42
C LEU A 26 4.76 -1.85 -4.37
N THR A 27 3.92 -0.80 -4.25
CA THR A 27 2.87 -0.71 -3.21
C THR A 27 1.46 -0.56 -3.80
N PRO A 28 0.95 -1.51 -4.58
CA PRO A 28 -0.35 -1.39 -5.21
C PRO A 28 -1.49 -1.55 -4.20
N ASN A 29 -2.59 -0.87 -4.44
CA ASN A 29 -3.85 -1.25 -3.84
C ASN A 29 -4.45 -2.44 -4.60
N ARG A 30 -5.54 -3.02 -4.09
CA ARG A 30 -6.20 -4.18 -4.72
C ARG A 30 -6.57 -3.93 -6.18
N PRO A 31 -7.30 -2.86 -6.57
CA PRO A 31 -7.61 -2.58 -7.97
C PRO A 31 -6.38 -2.43 -8.87
N GLU A 32 -5.33 -1.79 -8.39
CA GLU A 32 -4.06 -1.65 -9.11
C GLU A 32 -3.39 -3.01 -9.33
N ALA A 33 -3.35 -3.85 -8.30
CA ALA A 33 -2.78 -5.19 -8.40
C ALA A 33 -3.61 -6.09 -9.34
N GLU A 34 -4.94 -6.02 -9.27
CA GLU A 34 -5.83 -6.74 -10.18
C GLU A 34 -5.61 -6.31 -11.65
N MET A 35 -5.47 -5.02 -11.90
CA MET A 35 -5.21 -4.48 -13.23
C MET A 35 -3.85 -4.96 -13.78
N LEU A 36 -2.79 -4.83 -13.01
CA LEU A 36 -1.44 -5.21 -13.42
C LEU A 36 -1.31 -6.72 -13.65
N THR A 37 -2.00 -7.52 -12.85
CA THR A 37 -1.87 -8.97 -12.90
C THR A 37 -2.93 -9.65 -13.77
N GLY A 38 -4.08 -9.02 -13.97
CA GLY A 38 -5.27 -9.66 -14.56
C GLY A 38 -5.92 -10.71 -13.63
N LEU A 39 -5.51 -10.79 -12.36
CA LEU A 39 -6.06 -11.69 -11.36
C LEU A 39 -7.11 -10.97 -10.53
N GLN A 40 -8.16 -11.69 -10.10
CA GLN A 40 -9.10 -11.17 -9.10
C GLN A 40 -8.56 -11.48 -7.70
N ILE A 41 -8.63 -10.49 -6.80
CA ILE A 41 -8.17 -10.60 -5.41
C ILE A 41 -9.38 -10.54 -4.48
N ARG A 42 -9.81 -11.70 -3.99
CA ARG A 42 -10.97 -11.85 -3.08
C ARG A 42 -10.57 -12.13 -1.64
N ASN A 43 -9.38 -12.67 -1.44
CA ASN A 43 -8.84 -13.10 -0.15
C ASN A 43 -7.32 -12.95 -0.11
N LEU A 44 -6.71 -13.31 1.01
CA LEU A 44 -5.26 -13.19 1.23
C LEU A 44 -4.45 -14.13 0.33
N ASP A 45 -4.98 -15.31 -0.01
CA ASP A 45 -4.29 -16.25 -0.92
C ASP A 45 -4.26 -15.69 -2.35
N ASP A 46 -5.34 -15.03 -2.78
CA ASP A 46 -5.36 -14.33 -4.06
C ASP A 46 -4.36 -13.16 -4.08
N ALA A 47 -4.26 -12.41 -2.97
CA ALA A 47 -3.29 -11.34 -2.82
C ALA A 47 -1.84 -11.88 -2.89
N ALA A 48 -1.58 -13.01 -2.24
CA ALA A 48 -0.28 -13.67 -2.31
C ALA A 48 0.09 -14.07 -3.74
N ARG A 49 -0.83 -14.69 -4.47
CA ARG A 49 -0.64 -15.07 -5.88
C ARG A 49 -0.43 -13.86 -6.80
N ALA A 50 -1.18 -12.78 -6.56
CA ALA A 50 -0.99 -11.53 -7.29
C ALA A 50 0.38 -10.90 -6.98
N GLY A 51 0.80 -10.91 -5.72
CA GLY A 51 2.12 -10.45 -5.29
C GLY A 51 3.26 -11.22 -5.93
N GLU A 52 3.16 -12.55 -6.00
CA GLU A 52 4.14 -13.40 -6.69
C GLU A 52 4.21 -13.06 -8.19
N LYS A 53 3.04 -12.89 -8.84
CA LYS A 53 2.99 -12.50 -10.26
C LYS A 53 3.63 -11.13 -10.47
N LEU A 54 3.41 -10.16 -9.58
CA LEU A 54 4.03 -8.83 -9.64
C LEU A 54 5.54 -8.89 -9.42
N LEU A 55 6.04 -9.73 -8.50
CA LEU A 55 7.49 -9.95 -8.33
C LEU A 55 8.17 -10.41 -9.61
N ASN A 56 7.50 -11.27 -10.39
CA ASN A 56 8.00 -11.75 -11.68
C ASN A 56 8.04 -10.66 -12.77
N MET A 57 7.47 -9.49 -12.53
CA MET A 57 7.57 -8.31 -13.41
C MET A 57 8.78 -7.43 -13.09
N GLY A 58 9.58 -7.77 -12.06
CA GLY A 58 10.88 -7.18 -11.80
C GLY A 58 11.10 -6.43 -10.49
N PRO A 59 10.08 -5.96 -9.73
CA PRO A 59 10.31 -5.28 -8.47
C PRO A 59 10.96 -6.22 -7.43
N ARG A 60 11.80 -5.68 -6.57
CA ARG A 60 12.48 -6.45 -5.51
C ARG A 60 11.57 -6.88 -4.38
N ALA A 61 10.47 -6.16 -4.19
CA ALA A 61 9.43 -6.48 -3.21
C ALA A 61 8.08 -5.92 -3.64
N VAL A 62 7.00 -6.53 -3.15
CA VAL A 62 5.62 -6.08 -3.41
C VAL A 62 4.86 -6.03 -2.09
N LEU A 63 4.19 -4.89 -1.81
CA LEU A 63 3.28 -4.73 -0.69
C LEU A 63 1.87 -4.46 -1.23
N ILE A 64 1.02 -5.49 -1.31
CA ILE A 64 -0.39 -5.31 -1.69
C ILE A 64 -1.16 -4.79 -0.48
N LYS A 65 -1.76 -3.59 -0.63
CA LYS A 65 -2.51 -2.92 0.44
C LYS A 65 -3.89 -3.55 0.62
N GLY A 66 -4.21 -3.95 1.84
CA GLY A 66 -5.42 -4.68 2.20
C GLY A 66 -6.67 -3.83 2.45
N GLY A 67 -6.60 -2.50 2.32
CA GLY A 67 -7.67 -1.57 2.71
C GLY A 67 -9.02 -1.72 1.97
N HIS A 68 -9.12 -2.63 1.03
CA HIS A 68 -10.32 -2.91 0.25
C HIS A 68 -10.77 -4.39 0.36
N MET A 69 -10.22 -5.14 1.30
CA MET A 69 -10.69 -6.48 1.60
C MET A 69 -11.68 -6.42 2.77
N ASP A 70 -12.84 -7.06 2.60
CA ASP A 70 -14.00 -6.98 3.51
C ASP A 70 -13.74 -7.64 4.87
N SER A 71 -12.87 -7.05 5.68
CA SER A 71 -12.80 -7.33 7.10
C SER A 71 -13.37 -6.15 7.87
N SER A 72 -14.33 -6.39 8.74
CA SER A 72 -14.94 -5.33 9.56
C SER A 72 -14.00 -4.76 10.62
N VAL A 73 -12.93 -5.47 10.97
CA VAL A 73 -12.08 -5.15 12.15
C VAL A 73 -10.61 -4.96 11.79
N LEU A 74 -10.10 -5.67 10.78
CA LEU A 74 -8.70 -5.64 10.41
C LEU A 74 -8.51 -5.21 8.95
N VAL A 75 -7.43 -4.49 8.71
CA VAL A 75 -6.84 -4.30 7.37
C VAL A 75 -5.56 -5.12 7.33
N THR A 76 -5.43 -6.01 6.35
CA THR A 76 -4.27 -6.90 6.24
C THR A 76 -3.55 -6.65 4.94
N ASP A 77 -2.36 -6.06 5.01
CA ASP A 77 -1.47 -5.92 3.87
C ASP A 77 -0.72 -7.24 3.63
N CYS A 78 -0.37 -7.52 2.37
CA CYS A 78 0.38 -8.71 1.97
C CYS A 78 1.74 -8.29 1.42
N LEU A 79 2.82 -8.57 2.17
CA LEU A 79 4.21 -8.35 1.75
C LEU A 79 4.77 -9.62 1.12
N CYS A 80 5.18 -9.51 -0.15
CA CYS A 80 5.79 -10.58 -0.93
C CYS A 80 7.25 -10.24 -1.23
N LEU A 81 8.14 -11.20 -0.98
CA LEU A 81 9.58 -11.13 -1.23
C LEU A 81 10.01 -12.34 -2.07
N PRO A 82 11.00 -12.21 -2.96
CA PRO A 82 11.47 -13.32 -3.78
C PRO A 82 11.94 -14.50 -2.92
N GLY A 83 11.40 -15.70 -3.19
CA GLY A 83 11.80 -16.92 -2.49
C GLY A 83 11.33 -17.04 -1.03
N GLU A 84 10.54 -16.10 -0.52
CA GLU A 84 9.95 -16.17 0.82
C GLU A 84 8.44 -16.40 0.74
N PRO A 85 7.84 -17.07 1.73
CA PRO A 85 6.39 -17.13 1.83
C PRO A 85 5.81 -15.73 2.07
N PRO A 86 4.61 -15.42 1.55
CA PRO A 86 3.98 -14.13 1.73
C PRO A 86 3.73 -13.85 3.21
N LYS A 87 3.99 -12.61 3.63
CA LYS A 87 3.78 -12.15 5.01
C LYS A 87 2.51 -11.32 5.08
N HIS A 88 1.55 -11.79 5.85
CA HIS A 88 0.33 -11.07 6.14
C HIS A 88 0.55 -10.13 7.33
N LEU A 89 0.28 -8.85 7.15
CA LEU A 89 0.55 -7.78 8.10
C LEU A 89 -0.79 -7.16 8.55
N PRO A 90 -1.47 -7.77 9.55
CA PRO A 90 -2.75 -7.28 10.03
C PRO A 90 -2.57 -6.00 10.87
N GLN A 91 -3.46 -5.03 10.64
CA GLN A 91 -3.58 -3.80 11.41
C GLN A 91 -5.04 -3.58 11.82
N ALA A 92 -5.26 -2.99 12.98
CA ALA A 92 -6.62 -2.60 13.38
C ALA A 92 -7.16 -1.56 12.40
N LYS A 93 -8.35 -1.79 11.87
CA LYS A 93 -9.03 -0.85 10.99
C LYS A 93 -9.38 0.41 11.79
N VAL A 94 -9.05 1.56 11.23
CA VAL A 94 -9.44 2.85 11.78
C VAL A 94 -10.70 3.33 11.05
N GLU A 95 -11.81 3.42 11.78
CA GLU A 95 -13.08 3.90 11.23
C GLU A 95 -13.02 5.43 11.13
N THR A 96 -12.88 5.92 9.91
CA THR A 96 -12.88 7.36 9.59
C THR A 96 -13.29 7.58 8.14
N SER A 97 -13.97 8.69 7.87
CA SER A 97 -14.24 9.18 6.52
C SER A 97 -13.05 9.98 5.95
N ASN A 98 -12.07 10.34 6.80
CA ASN A 98 -10.92 11.16 6.42
C ASN A 98 -9.72 10.28 6.06
N ASN A 99 -9.82 9.58 4.94
CA ASN A 99 -8.82 8.62 4.47
C ASN A 99 -8.10 9.05 3.19
N HIS A 100 -8.29 10.30 2.75
CA HIS A 100 -7.61 10.81 1.58
C HIS A 100 -6.09 10.87 1.81
N GLY A 101 -5.32 10.32 0.87
CA GLY A 101 -3.86 10.31 0.91
C GLY A 101 -3.23 9.13 1.66
N THR A 102 -4.00 8.14 2.12
CA THR A 102 -3.46 6.96 2.82
C THR A 102 -2.38 6.22 2.02
N GLY A 103 -2.64 5.99 0.72
CA GLY A 103 -1.68 5.30 -0.17
C GLY A 103 -0.36 6.06 -0.32
N CYS A 104 -0.44 7.37 -0.57
CA CYS A 104 0.76 8.21 -0.68
C CYS A 104 1.51 8.28 0.64
N THR A 105 0.79 8.37 1.76
CA THR A 105 1.39 8.46 3.10
C THR A 105 2.18 7.21 3.45
N ILE A 106 1.61 6.02 3.26
CA ILE A 106 2.32 4.77 3.58
C ILE A 106 3.55 4.59 2.69
N SER A 107 3.43 4.85 1.39
CA SER A 107 4.56 4.72 0.45
C SER A 107 5.70 5.68 0.78
N ALA A 108 5.39 6.96 1.08
CA ALA A 108 6.38 7.96 1.47
C ALA A 108 7.04 7.62 2.83
N ALA A 109 6.26 7.11 3.79
CA ALA A 109 6.79 6.69 5.10
C ALA A 109 7.74 5.49 4.97
N ILE A 110 7.39 4.49 4.13
CA ILE A 110 8.28 3.36 3.85
C ILE A 110 9.57 3.84 3.19
N ALA A 111 9.48 4.67 2.12
CA ALA A 111 10.64 5.22 1.43
C ALA A 111 11.55 6.00 2.38
N THR A 112 10.96 6.79 3.31
CA THR A 112 11.71 7.49 4.36
C THR A 112 12.44 6.52 5.28
N GLY A 113 11.79 5.43 5.68
CA GLY A 113 12.40 4.38 6.51
C GLY A 113 13.59 3.72 5.82
N LEU A 114 13.41 3.34 4.55
CA LEU A 114 14.48 2.76 3.72
C LEU A 114 15.64 3.74 3.53
N GLY A 115 15.36 5.01 3.23
CA GLY A 115 16.38 6.06 3.10
C GLY A 115 17.16 6.34 4.39
N LYS A 116 16.61 5.98 5.55
CA LYS A 116 17.28 6.01 6.87
C LYS A 116 18.00 4.69 7.20
N GLY A 117 18.07 3.75 6.28
CA GLY A 117 18.75 2.47 6.44
C GLY A 117 17.98 1.40 7.21
N LEU A 118 16.67 1.56 7.42
CA LEU A 118 15.88 0.51 8.03
C LEU A 118 15.73 -0.70 7.09
N PRO A 119 15.76 -1.93 7.60
CA PRO A 119 15.33 -3.10 6.84
C PRO A 119 13.88 -2.94 6.36
N LEU A 120 13.55 -3.48 5.17
CA LEU A 120 12.23 -3.29 4.55
C LEU A 120 11.06 -3.61 5.49
N GLN A 121 11.11 -4.74 6.18
CA GLN A 121 10.02 -5.14 7.09
C GLN A 121 9.83 -4.15 8.23
N ALA A 122 10.93 -3.61 8.78
CA ALA A 122 10.87 -2.60 9.83
C ALA A 122 10.35 -1.26 9.29
N ALA A 123 10.74 -0.88 8.07
CA ALA A 123 10.23 0.31 7.40
C ALA A 123 8.72 0.21 7.15
N VAL A 124 8.24 -0.95 6.69
CA VAL A 124 6.79 -1.22 6.49
C VAL A 124 6.03 -1.15 7.81
N ALA A 125 6.49 -1.83 8.87
CA ALA A 125 5.83 -1.82 10.17
C ALA A 125 5.71 -0.39 10.72
N ARG A 126 6.80 0.39 10.71
CA ARG A 126 6.78 1.79 11.17
C ARG A 126 5.87 2.68 10.33
N ALA A 127 5.80 2.44 9.02
CA ALA A 127 4.91 3.18 8.15
C ALA A 127 3.44 2.87 8.43
N GLN A 128 3.11 1.61 8.73
CA GLN A 128 1.76 1.20 9.14
C GLN A 128 1.36 1.84 10.47
N ASP A 129 2.25 1.84 11.47
CA ASP A 129 2.01 2.49 12.77
C ASP A 129 1.77 3.99 12.59
N PHE A 130 2.61 4.65 11.78
CA PHE A 130 2.45 6.07 11.47
C PHE A 130 1.13 6.35 10.75
N LEU A 131 0.77 5.56 9.74
CA LEU A 131 -0.49 5.71 9.02
C LEU A 131 -1.69 5.56 9.94
N ASN A 132 -1.68 4.54 10.82
CA ASN A 132 -2.75 4.32 11.80
C ASN A 132 -2.89 5.51 12.75
N LEU A 133 -1.77 6.07 13.22
CA LEU A 133 -1.78 7.28 14.04
C LEU A 133 -2.34 8.48 13.28
N ALA A 134 -1.92 8.67 12.02
CA ALA A 134 -2.38 9.74 11.15
C ALA A 134 -3.87 9.65 10.83
N LEU A 135 -4.40 8.43 10.66
CA LEU A 135 -5.82 8.16 10.48
C LEU A 135 -6.63 8.47 11.76
N ARG A 136 -6.18 7.98 12.93
CA ARG A 136 -6.84 8.24 14.23
C ARG A 136 -6.90 9.72 14.58
N LYS A 137 -5.90 10.50 14.14
CA LYS A 137 -5.81 11.95 14.34
C LYS A 137 -6.23 12.74 13.10
N SER A 138 -6.89 12.08 12.14
CA SER A 138 -7.41 12.75 10.95
C SER A 138 -8.46 13.79 11.30
N TYR A 139 -8.68 14.76 10.41
CA TYR A 139 -9.61 15.87 10.64
C TYR A 139 -10.39 16.18 9.36
N ALA A 140 -11.56 16.78 9.53
CA ALA A 140 -12.44 17.16 8.43
C ALA A 140 -12.37 18.68 8.20
N PRO A 141 -11.55 19.18 7.26
CA PRO A 141 -11.49 20.61 6.96
C PRO A 141 -12.71 21.11 6.20
N GLY A 142 -13.57 20.21 5.73
CA GLY A 142 -14.77 20.51 4.96
C GLY A 142 -15.78 19.37 5.01
N LYS A 143 -16.72 19.34 4.04
CA LYS A 143 -17.81 18.37 4.00
C LYS A 143 -17.47 17.08 3.19
N GLY A 144 -16.31 17.02 2.57
CA GLY A 144 -15.86 15.86 1.79
C GLY A 144 -15.00 14.90 2.60
N CYS A 145 -14.36 13.94 1.88
CA CYS A 145 -13.35 13.07 2.45
C CYS A 145 -12.13 13.90 2.88
N GLY A 146 -11.87 13.96 4.19
CA GLY A 146 -10.74 14.69 4.74
C GLY A 146 -9.41 13.97 4.59
N PRO A 147 -8.27 14.67 4.79
CA PRO A 147 -6.95 14.10 4.72
C PRO A 147 -6.58 13.34 6.00
N VAL A 148 -5.61 12.43 5.88
CA VAL A 148 -4.87 11.94 7.04
C VAL A 148 -4.05 13.07 7.68
N ASN A 149 -3.80 13.00 8.98
CA ASN A 149 -3.00 14.01 9.69
C ASN A 149 -1.51 13.68 9.64
N HIS A 150 -0.79 14.26 8.67
CA HIS A 150 0.66 14.04 8.53
C HIS A 150 1.49 14.58 9.71
N ALA A 151 0.96 15.56 10.47
CA ALA A 151 1.61 16.11 11.65
C ALA A 151 1.34 15.28 12.94
N ALA A 152 0.62 14.17 12.84
CA ALA A 152 0.21 13.37 14.01
C ALA A 152 1.37 12.89 14.88
N GLY A 153 2.56 12.67 14.29
CA GLY A 153 3.78 12.27 15.01
C GLY A 153 4.64 13.43 15.54
N LEU A 154 4.31 14.67 15.17
CA LEU A 154 5.06 15.85 15.61
C LEU A 154 4.51 16.46 16.91
N CYS A 155 3.27 16.11 17.27
CA CYS A 155 2.58 16.59 18.45
C CYS A 155 2.57 15.53 19.54
N THR A 156 3.73 15.08 20.00
CA THR A 156 3.87 14.47 21.33
C THR A 156 4.35 15.58 22.27
N PRO A 157 3.56 15.89 23.32
CA PRO A 157 4.00 16.85 24.35
C PRO A 157 5.23 16.30 25.06
#